data_1dc3e7fd2bd498795efef5b25e2cc6d3
#
_entry.id   1dc3e7fd2bd498795efef5b25e2cc6d3
#
_cell.length_a   1.000
_cell.length_b   1.000
_cell.length_c   1.000
_cell.angle_alpha   90.00
_cell.angle_beta   90.00
_cell.angle_gamma   90.00
#
_symmetry.space_group_name_H-M   'P 1'
#
loop_
_entity.id
_entity.type
_entity.pdbx_description
1 polymer ?
#
loop_
_entity_poly.entity_id
_entity_poly.type
_entity_poly.pdbx_seq_one_letter_code
_entity_poly.pdbx_strand_id
1 'polypeptide(L)'
;GVANIDTVTTHIGDALKDARVIFVIARSNADELFAKACAPCVEDGQTIVLGAGNCGSLVFANTFKENKVKKDVLLAESASLPFGCRIRSPIPGEGTTNARVLFRTKDFVVGTFPAKRTDEVIAHLKRFYSETKPAHNVIEAGLSNPNPIVHCTPTILNIGRIERVDSEKLGDFALFHEGFSESVIRAVIEVRKERENILAKFGWQSGYKTPADTSNFLYNVFKNCIPKEGVEEAWKTKGPMGPISEARYITEDIPYGLVTYSSFGKLIGVETPTIDAVIQLSSVMNQKNYMQEGRTITRLGIGGMGVKKLNQFLYEGY
;
A
#
# COMPACT_ATOMS: atom_id res chain seq x y z
N GLY A 1 16.24 18.03 10.49
CA GLY A 1 15.90 18.08 11.92
C GLY A 1 16.44 16.85 12.64
N VAL A 2 16.44 16.89 13.97
CA VAL A 2 16.78 15.76 14.83
C VAL A 2 15.52 15.32 15.53
N ALA A 3 15.25 14.01 15.53
CA ALA A 3 14.18 13.40 16.30
C ALA A 3 14.79 12.71 17.54
N ASN A 4 14.26 13.01 18.71
CA ASN A 4 14.58 12.26 19.91
C ASN A 4 13.62 11.08 20.01
N ILE A 5 14.17 9.88 20.16
CA ILE A 5 13.42 8.65 20.36
C ILE A 5 13.57 8.25 21.81
N ASP A 6 12.49 8.21 22.56
CA ASP A 6 12.52 7.91 23.98
C ASP A 6 12.90 6.46 24.26
N THR A 7 12.36 5.52 23.47
CA THR A 7 12.60 4.09 23.66
C THR A 7 12.71 3.37 22.33
N VAL A 8 13.69 2.47 22.22
CA VAL A 8 13.84 1.50 21.14
C VAL A 8 13.82 0.10 21.76
N THR A 9 12.88 -0.74 21.34
CA THR A 9 12.67 -2.07 21.90
C THR A 9 12.34 -3.09 20.83
N THR A 10 12.67 -4.36 21.08
CA THR A 10 12.24 -5.51 20.31
C THR A 10 11.01 -6.20 20.93
N HIS A 11 10.55 -5.72 22.08
CA HIS A 11 9.37 -6.25 22.77
C HIS A 11 8.13 -5.41 22.42
N ILE A 12 7.20 -6.01 21.69
CA ILE A 12 6.03 -5.29 21.19
C ILE A 12 5.15 -4.72 22.31
N GLY A 13 5.04 -5.42 23.44
CA GLY A 13 4.29 -4.95 24.61
C GLY A 13 4.82 -3.63 25.14
N ASP A 14 6.15 -3.48 25.20
CA ASP A 14 6.79 -2.22 25.66
C ASP A 14 6.53 -1.09 24.67
N ALA A 15 6.55 -1.41 23.37
CA ALA A 15 6.30 -0.44 22.30
C ALA A 15 4.84 0.05 22.26
N LEU A 16 3.87 -0.80 22.64
CA LEU A 16 2.45 -0.48 22.61
C LEU A 16 1.95 0.17 23.91
N LYS A 17 2.65 -0.05 25.02
CA LYS A 17 2.23 0.42 26.33
C LYS A 17 2.07 1.95 26.33
N ASP A 18 0.91 2.43 26.79
CA ASP A 18 0.55 3.85 26.86
C ASP A 18 0.55 4.60 25.51
N ALA A 19 0.81 3.91 24.38
CA ALA A 19 0.80 4.52 23.07
C ALA A 19 -0.64 4.80 22.61
N ARG A 20 -0.95 6.04 22.25
CA ARG A 20 -2.28 6.41 21.72
C ARG A 20 -2.44 6.11 20.23
N VAL A 21 -1.38 6.32 19.45
CA VAL A 21 -1.35 6.06 18.01
C VAL A 21 -0.14 5.20 17.68
N ILE A 22 -0.40 4.11 16.99
CA ILE A 22 0.59 3.10 16.63
C ILE A 22 0.67 3.05 15.12
N PHE A 23 1.83 3.37 14.54
CA PHE A 23 2.06 3.25 13.11
C PHE A 23 2.74 1.92 12.79
N VAL A 24 2.08 1.08 11.99
CA VAL A 24 2.65 -0.14 11.44
C VAL A 24 3.22 0.20 10.06
N ILE A 25 4.54 0.39 10.01
CA ILE A 25 5.27 0.70 8.77
C ILE A 25 6.07 -0.53 8.38
N ALA A 26 5.37 -1.50 7.84
CA ALA A 26 5.91 -2.80 7.46
C ALA A 26 5.46 -3.17 6.03
N ARG A 27 6.02 -4.24 5.50
CA ARG A 27 5.54 -4.83 4.25
C ARG A 27 4.21 -5.54 4.48
N SER A 28 3.32 -5.53 3.48
CA SER A 28 1.99 -6.12 3.57
C SER A 28 1.99 -7.64 3.88
N ASN A 29 3.07 -8.36 3.58
CA ASN A 29 3.21 -9.77 3.95
C ASN A 29 3.46 -9.99 5.45
N ALA A 30 3.76 -8.95 6.21
CA ALA A 30 3.97 -9.02 7.65
C ALA A 30 2.72 -8.64 8.47
N ASP A 31 1.62 -8.20 7.84
CA ASP A 31 0.44 -7.70 8.55
C ASP A 31 -0.14 -8.72 9.52
N GLU A 32 -0.24 -9.99 9.14
CA GLU A 32 -0.75 -11.06 10.02
C GLU A 32 0.19 -11.31 11.22
N LEU A 33 1.51 -11.26 10.99
CA LEU A 33 2.50 -11.39 12.05
C LEU A 33 2.36 -10.26 13.07
N PHE A 34 2.30 -9.01 12.59
CA PHE A 34 2.11 -7.87 13.47
C PHE A 34 0.76 -7.89 14.19
N ALA A 35 -0.33 -8.26 13.50
CA ALA A 35 -1.64 -8.38 14.10
C ALA A 35 -1.64 -9.40 15.26
N LYS A 36 -1.04 -10.58 15.06
CA LYS A 36 -0.90 -11.60 16.11
C LYS A 36 -0.04 -11.13 17.28
N ALA A 37 1.03 -10.41 16.99
CA ALA A 37 1.92 -9.88 18.02
C ALA A 37 1.26 -8.76 18.84
N CYS A 38 0.46 -7.89 18.18
CA CYS A 38 -0.27 -6.81 18.84
C CYS A 38 -1.44 -7.32 19.71
N ALA A 39 -2.14 -8.37 19.26
CA ALA A 39 -3.39 -8.83 19.88
C ALA A 39 -3.34 -8.99 21.41
N PRO A 40 -2.31 -9.58 22.03
CA PRO A 40 -2.23 -9.71 23.49
C PRO A 40 -1.83 -8.42 24.22
N CYS A 41 -1.35 -7.38 23.51
CA CYS A 41 -0.71 -6.20 24.09
C CYS A 41 -1.48 -4.90 23.87
N VAL A 42 -2.53 -4.91 23.03
CA VAL A 42 -3.29 -3.69 22.75
C VAL A 42 -4.11 -3.23 23.96
N GLU A 43 -4.31 -1.92 24.05
CA GLU A 43 -5.03 -1.26 25.13
C GLU A 43 -6.28 -0.51 24.60
N ASP A 44 -7.23 -0.20 25.49
CA ASP A 44 -8.42 0.54 25.11
C ASP A 44 -8.08 1.97 24.63
N GLY A 45 -8.71 2.40 23.56
CA GLY A 45 -8.54 3.72 22.97
C GLY A 45 -7.31 3.88 22.07
N GLN A 46 -6.59 2.79 21.79
CA GLN A 46 -5.49 2.83 20.83
C GLN A 46 -5.99 2.88 19.38
N THR A 47 -5.24 3.60 18.55
CA THR A 47 -5.44 3.65 17.09
C THR A 47 -4.23 3.04 16.39
N ILE A 48 -4.45 1.94 15.67
CA ILE A 48 -3.41 1.30 14.85
C ILE A 48 -3.59 1.74 13.41
N VAL A 49 -2.54 2.28 12.80
CA VAL A 49 -2.53 2.83 11.45
C VAL A 49 -1.51 2.07 10.58
N LEU A 50 -2.00 1.35 9.58
CA LEU A 50 -1.13 0.66 8.62
C LEU A 50 -0.72 1.63 7.50
N GLY A 51 0.58 1.75 7.29
CA GLY A 51 1.13 2.58 6.21
C GLY A 51 1.06 1.87 4.86
N ALA A 52 0.27 2.41 3.90
CA ALA A 52 -0.04 1.79 2.60
C ALA A 52 -0.60 0.37 2.77
N GLY A 53 -1.68 0.23 3.55
CA GLY A 53 -2.13 -1.04 4.14
C GLY A 53 -2.65 -2.10 3.16
N ASN A 54 -3.03 -1.76 1.91
CA ASN A 54 -3.59 -2.74 0.95
C ASN A 54 -4.70 -3.63 1.56
N CYS A 55 -5.63 -3.06 2.31
CA CYS A 55 -6.65 -3.74 3.10
C CYS A 55 -6.10 -4.57 4.28
N GLY A 56 -4.88 -4.32 4.74
CA GLY A 56 -4.25 -5.00 5.88
C GLY A 56 -4.98 -4.76 7.22
N SER A 57 -5.66 -3.63 7.35
CA SER A 57 -6.52 -3.35 8.52
C SER A 57 -7.60 -4.41 8.75
N LEU A 58 -8.14 -5.02 7.69
CA LEU A 58 -9.08 -6.13 7.81
C LEU A 58 -8.38 -7.44 8.25
N VAL A 59 -7.11 -7.63 7.92
CA VAL A 59 -6.30 -8.73 8.46
C VAL A 59 -6.14 -8.55 9.98
N PHE A 60 -5.82 -7.33 10.43
CA PHE A 60 -5.79 -7.02 11.86
C PHE A 60 -7.14 -7.26 12.54
N ALA A 61 -8.24 -6.77 11.95
CA ALA A 61 -9.58 -6.93 12.48
C ALA A 61 -9.95 -8.42 12.67
N ASN A 62 -9.69 -9.25 11.64
CA ASN A 62 -9.94 -10.70 11.71
C ASN A 62 -9.07 -11.36 12.76
N THR A 63 -7.77 -11.05 12.79
CA THR A 63 -6.85 -11.61 13.78
C THR A 63 -7.25 -11.24 15.20
N PHE A 64 -7.66 -10.00 15.45
CA PHE A 64 -8.13 -9.57 16.77
C PHE A 64 -9.41 -10.30 17.17
N LYS A 65 -10.35 -10.49 16.25
CA LYS A 65 -11.57 -11.28 16.49
C LYS A 65 -11.24 -12.73 16.84
N GLU A 66 -10.36 -13.38 16.07
CA GLU A 66 -9.91 -14.77 16.30
C GLU A 66 -9.23 -14.92 17.65
N ASN A 67 -8.42 -13.95 18.05
CA ASN A 67 -7.74 -13.91 19.34
C ASN A 67 -8.63 -13.36 20.48
N LYS A 68 -9.91 -13.12 20.22
CA LYS A 68 -10.90 -12.65 21.22
C LYS A 68 -10.47 -11.37 21.92
N VAL A 69 -9.81 -10.47 21.21
CA VAL A 69 -9.46 -9.14 21.73
C VAL A 69 -10.75 -8.39 22.06
N LYS A 70 -10.89 -7.96 23.33
CA LYS A 70 -12.08 -7.23 23.82
C LYS A 70 -11.79 -5.73 24.00
N LYS A 71 -10.60 -5.30 23.67
CA LYS A 71 -10.18 -3.92 23.79
C LYS A 71 -10.80 -3.05 22.71
N ASP A 72 -11.15 -1.83 23.06
CA ASP A 72 -11.64 -0.83 22.10
C ASP A 72 -10.47 -0.24 21.33
N VAL A 73 -10.14 -0.86 20.19
CA VAL A 73 -9.03 -0.47 19.32
C VAL A 73 -9.57 -0.04 17.97
N LEU A 74 -9.11 1.12 17.51
CA LEU A 74 -9.39 1.62 16.16
C LEU A 74 -8.35 1.13 15.18
N LEU A 75 -8.81 0.62 14.06
CA LEU A 75 -7.96 0.24 12.95
C LEU A 75 -8.08 1.24 11.81
N ALA A 76 -6.95 1.62 11.25
CA ALA A 76 -6.93 2.52 10.12
C ALA A 76 -5.85 2.08 9.12
N GLU A 77 -5.98 2.49 7.87
CA GLU A 77 -4.92 2.33 6.90
C GLU A 77 -4.86 3.52 5.95
N SER A 78 -3.65 3.84 5.53
CA SER A 78 -3.45 4.89 4.55
C SER A 78 -3.33 4.32 3.13
N ALA A 79 -3.80 5.11 2.16
CA ALA A 79 -3.64 4.77 0.75
C ALA A 79 -2.17 4.84 0.29
N SER A 80 -1.33 5.64 0.96
CA SER A 80 0.10 5.77 0.68
C SER A 80 0.81 6.21 1.95
N LEU A 81 2.14 6.07 1.99
CA LEU A 81 2.95 6.65 3.07
C LEU A 81 2.99 8.17 2.96
N PRO A 82 3.02 8.91 4.09
CA PRO A 82 3.06 10.38 4.08
C PRO A 82 4.41 10.92 3.58
N PHE A 83 5.46 10.10 3.58
CA PHE A 83 6.81 10.49 3.14
C PHE A 83 7.41 9.44 2.22
N GLY A 84 8.09 9.89 1.16
CA GLY A 84 9.09 9.10 0.47
C GLY A 84 10.44 9.26 1.16
N CYS A 85 10.94 8.21 1.80
CA CYS A 85 12.18 8.25 2.55
C CYS A 85 13.18 7.20 2.07
N ARG A 86 14.46 7.50 2.23
CA ARG A 86 15.56 6.53 2.05
C ARG A 86 16.52 6.65 3.22
N ILE A 87 17.01 5.54 3.70
CA ILE A 87 18.15 5.52 4.61
C ILE A 87 19.36 6.01 3.82
N ARG A 88 20.06 7.01 4.32
CA ARG A 88 21.33 7.41 3.75
C ARG A 88 22.31 6.26 3.99
N SER A 89 23.05 5.84 2.95
CA SER A 89 24.06 4.79 3.11
C SER A 89 24.90 5.09 4.34
N PRO A 90 25.06 4.12 5.26
CA PRO A 90 25.87 4.36 6.44
C PRO A 90 27.30 4.67 5.99
N ILE A 91 27.89 5.71 6.53
CA ILE A 91 29.34 5.86 6.54
C ILE A 91 29.86 4.67 7.35
N PRO A 92 30.84 3.88 6.86
CA PRO A 92 31.38 2.77 7.62
C PRO A 92 31.74 3.21 9.04
N GLY A 93 31.14 2.57 10.05
CA GLY A 93 31.35 2.90 11.46
C GLY A 93 30.31 3.85 12.09
N GLU A 94 29.46 4.51 11.32
CA GLU A 94 28.32 5.27 11.84
C GLU A 94 27.03 4.47 11.65
N GLY A 95 26.25 4.32 12.71
CA GLY A 95 24.94 3.67 12.63
C GLY A 95 24.00 4.34 11.63
N THR A 96 22.98 3.62 11.17
CA THR A 96 21.95 4.12 10.21
C THR A 96 21.00 5.12 10.89
N THR A 97 21.52 6.24 11.37
CA THR A 97 20.76 7.23 12.14
C THR A 97 20.10 8.31 11.27
N ASN A 98 20.41 8.35 9.95
CA ASN A 98 19.94 9.39 9.06
C ASN A 98 18.96 8.87 8.03
N ALA A 99 17.72 9.37 8.07
CA ALA A 99 16.73 9.19 7.00
C ALA A 99 16.67 10.44 6.11
N ARG A 100 16.91 10.28 4.79
CA ARG A 100 16.67 11.33 3.82
C ARG A 100 15.20 11.31 3.42
N VAL A 101 14.47 12.37 3.72
CA VAL A 101 13.13 12.60 3.20
C VAL A 101 13.26 13.19 1.79
N LEU A 102 12.78 12.44 0.79
CA LEU A 102 12.79 12.86 -0.62
C LEU A 102 11.61 13.79 -0.92
N PHE A 103 10.45 13.44 -0.40
CA PHE A 103 9.23 14.22 -0.55
C PHE A 103 8.23 13.89 0.56
N ARG A 104 7.28 14.80 0.76
CA ARG A 104 6.06 14.62 1.55
C ARG A 104 4.87 14.59 0.61
N THR A 105 3.92 13.69 0.83
CA THR A 105 2.68 13.65 0.04
C THR A 105 1.81 14.88 0.34
N LYS A 106 1.05 15.35 -0.66
CA LYS A 106 0.14 16.50 -0.50
C LYS A 106 -1.08 16.14 0.34
N ASP A 107 -1.56 14.92 0.18
CA ASP A 107 -2.72 14.40 0.87
C ASP A 107 -2.34 13.08 1.55
N PHE A 108 -2.76 12.93 2.79
CA PHE A 108 -2.64 11.68 3.54
C PHE A 108 -4.03 11.08 3.70
N VAL A 109 -4.44 10.27 2.72
CA VAL A 109 -5.77 9.67 2.66
C VAL A 109 -5.81 8.43 3.54
N VAL A 110 -6.75 8.38 4.50
CA VAL A 110 -6.86 7.33 5.51
C VAL A 110 -8.29 6.82 5.61
N GLY A 111 -8.44 5.50 5.53
CA GLY A 111 -9.68 4.79 5.86
C GLY A 111 -9.66 4.26 7.29
N THR A 112 -10.83 4.14 7.87
CA THR A 112 -11.04 3.67 9.25
C THR A 112 -11.93 2.44 9.28
N PHE A 113 -11.67 1.54 10.23
CA PHE A 113 -12.55 0.41 10.58
C PHE A 113 -12.76 0.36 12.10
N PRO A 114 -14.00 0.40 12.57
CA PRO A 114 -15.24 0.64 11.81
C PRO A 114 -15.36 2.10 11.33
N ALA A 115 -15.89 2.32 10.12
CA ALA A 115 -15.90 3.63 9.49
C ALA A 115 -16.78 4.68 10.21
N LYS A 116 -17.74 4.28 11.01
CA LYS A 116 -18.53 5.19 11.88
C LYS A 116 -17.67 5.97 12.88
N ARG A 117 -16.41 5.56 13.11
CA ARG A 117 -15.46 6.24 14.00
C ARG A 117 -14.35 7.01 13.25
N THR A 118 -14.58 7.32 11.98
CA THR A 118 -13.61 8.02 11.13
C THR A 118 -13.17 9.35 11.72
N ASP A 119 -14.09 10.15 12.25
CA ASP A 119 -13.76 11.48 12.78
C ASP A 119 -12.78 11.42 13.95
N GLU A 120 -12.88 10.39 14.78
CA GLU A 120 -11.97 10.15 15.91
C GLU A 120 -10.55 9.85 15.42
N VAL A 121 -10.40 8.94 14.44
CA VAL A 121 -9.11 8.61 13.84
C VAL A 121 -8.49 9.81 13.15
N ILE A 122 -9.29 10.56 12.38
CA ILE A 122 -8.82 11.76 11.69
C ILE A 122 -8.35 12.83 12.68
N ALA A 123 -9.05 13.01 13.81
CA ALA A 123 -8.63 13.93 14.86
C ALA A 123 -7.29 13.53 15.49
N HIS A 124 -7.07 12.22 15.71
CA HIS A 124 -5.78 11.70 16.19
C HIS A 124 -4.66 11.97 15.20
N LEU A 125 -4.89 11.69 13.91
CA LEU A 125 -3.84 11.77 12.88
C LEU A 125 -3.50 13.20 12.46
N LYS A 126 -4.45 14.13 12.47
CA LYS A 126 -4.20 15.55 12.15
C LYS A 126 -3.23 16.22 13.12
N ARG A 127 -2.99 15.65 14.29
CA ARG A 127 -1.96 16.12 15.23
C ARG A 127 -0.54 15.90 14.69
N PHE A 128 -0.35 14.91 13.80
CA PHE A 128 0.92 14.56 13.16
C PHE A 128 0.97 15.02 11.70
N TYR A 129 -0.16 14.89 11.00
CA TYR A 129 -0.29 15.15 9.57
C TYR A 129 -1.55 15.98 9.31
N SER A 130 -1.39 17.31 9.24
CA SER A 130 -2.49 18.26 9.00
C SER A 130 -3.24 17.98 7.71
N GLU A 131 -2.56 17.36 6.71
CA GLU A 131 -3.07 16.99 5.40
C GLU A 131 -3.89 15.69 5.38
N THR A 132 -4.18 15.11 6.57
CA THR A 132 -4.98 13.90 6.66
C THR A 132 -6.40 14.15 6.15
N LYS A 133 -6.84 13.29 5.21
CA LYS A 133 -8.17 13.29 4.61
C LYS A 133 -8.84 11.93 4.82
N PRO A 134 -10.14 11.88 5.15
CA PRO A 134 -10.84 10.61 5.27
C PRO A 134 -11.11 9.99 3.89
N ALA A 135 -10.96 8.65 3.80
CA ALA A 135 -11.66 7.82 2.84
C ALA A 135 -13.00 7.35 3.45
N HIS A 136 -13.91 6.83 2.62
CA HIS A 136 -15.18 6.28 3.12
C HIS A 136 -14.96 5.12 4.11
N ASN A 137 -13.94 4.31 3.87
CA ASN A 137 -13.56 3.17 4.71
C ASN A 137 -12.15 2.65 4.34
N VAL A 138 -11.71 1.60 5.03
CA VAL A 138 -10.38 0.99 4.81
C VAL A 138 -10.22 0.35 3.43
N ILE A 139 -11.28 -0.16 2.81
CA ILE A 139 -11.18 -0.76 1.46
C ILE A 139 -10.94 0.33 0.41
N GLU A 140 -11.67 1.45 0.48
CA GLU A 140 -11.39 2.58 -0.42
C GLU A 140 -9.94 3.07 -0.27
N ALA A 141 -9.44 3.21 0.96
CA ALA A 141 -8.05 3.59 1.20
C ALA A 141 -7.08 2.56 0.61
N GLY A 142 -7.27 1.27 0.88
CA GLY A 142 -6.42 0.20 0.39
C GLY A 142 -6.42 0.07 -1.13
N LEU A 143 -7.59 0.14 -1.77
CA LEU A 143 -7.72 0.13 -3.23
C LEU A 143 -7.19 1.43 -3.88
N SER A 144 -7.07 2.51 -3.13
CA SER A 144 -6.49 3.78 -3.61
C SER A 144 -4.96 3.78 -3.63
N ASN A 145 -4.29 2.73 -3.15
CA ASN A 145 -2.83 2.66 -3.21
C ASN A 145 -2.34 2.74 -4.67
N PRO A 146 -1.51 3.73 -5.04
CA PRO A 146 -1.02 3.85 -6.40
C PRO A 146 0.07 2.83 -6.77
N ASN A 147 0.75 2.26 -5.78
CA ASN A 147 1.94 1.42 -5.98
C ASN A 147 1.69 0.21 -6.89
N PRO A 148 0.65 -0.62 -6.69
CA PRO A 148 0.41 -1.77 -7.56
C PRO A 148 0.25 -1.39 -9.03
N ILE A 149 -0.27 -0.19 -9.32
CA ILE A 149 -0.50 0.30 -10.68
C ILE A 149 0.81 0.71 -11.33
N VAL A 150 1.62 1.54 -10.63
CA VAL A 150 2.83 2.14 -11.21
C VAL A 150 4.08 1.28 -11.04
N HIS A 151 4.01 0.21 -10.27
CA HIS A 151 5.13 -0.71 -10.04
C HIS A 151 5.03 -1.99 -10.87
N CYS A 152 3.90 -2.73 -10.77
CA CYS A 152 3.81 -4.09 -11.29
C CYS A 152 3.93 -4.16 -12.81
N THR A 153 3.06 -3.46 -13.51
CA THR A 153 2.99 -3.49 -14.97
C THR A 153 4.31 -3.07 -15.64
N PRO A 154 4.91 -1.91 -15.29
CA PRO A 154 6.18 -1.53 -15.92
C PRO A 154 7.33 -2.45 -15.50
N THR A 155 7.32 -3.03 -14.30
CA THR A 155 8.35 -4.00 -13.91
C THR A 155 8.30 -5.25 -14.77
N ILE A 156 7.10 -5.84 -14.94
CA ILE A 156 6.92 -7.04 -15.78
C ILE A 156 7.29 -6.78 -17.24
N LEU A 157 6.89 -5.63 -17.79
CA LEU A 157 7.18 -5.29 -19.19
C LEU A 157 8.65 -4.92 -19.45
N ASN A 158 9.44 -4.71 -18.39
CA ASN A 158 10.87 -4.43 -18.50
C ASN A 158 11.75 -5.52 -17.86
N ILE A 159 11.19 -6.69 -17.55
CA ILE A 159 11.89 -7.71 -16.76
C ILE A 159 13.21 -8.15 -17.40
N GLY A 160 13.27 -8.28 -18.71
CA GLY A 160 14.49 -8.64 -19.42
C GLY A 160 15.62 -7.62 -19.24
N ARG A 161 15.29 -6.32 -19.12
CA ARG A 161 16.26 -5.25 -18.81
C ARG A 161 16.67 -5.29 -17.33
N ILE A 162 15.72 -5.53 -16.45
CA ILE A 162 15.92 -5.54 -14.98
C ILE A 162 16.86 -6.69 -14.59
N GLU A 163 16.61 -7.91 -15.06
CA GLU A 163 17.40 -9.10 -14.70
C GLU A 163 18.81 -9.12 -15.32
N ARG A 164 19.04 -8.33 -16.36
CA ARG A 164 20.34 -8.27 -17.07
C ARG A 164 21.22 -7.10 -16.63
N VAL A 165 20.80 -6.30 -15.66
CA VAL A 165 21.57 -5.13 -15.19
C VAL A 165 23.01 -5.52 -14.81
N ASP A 166 23.15 -6.56 -13.99
CA ASP A 166 24.46 -6.97 -13.47
C ASP A 166 25.25 -7.80 -14.50
N SER A 167 24.58 -8.68 -15.27
CA SER A 167 25.23 -9.62 -16.19
C SER A 167 25.85 -8.93 -17.43
N GLU A 168 25.27 -7.81 -17.86
CA GLU A 168 25.69 -7.11 -19.09
C GLU A 168 26.31 -5.73 -18.83
N LYS A 169 26.52 -5.36 -17.57
CA LYS A 169 27.05 -4.03 -17.19
C LYS A 169 26.23 -2.87 -17.78
N LEU A 170 24.93 -3.04 -17.89
CA LEU A 170 24.02 -2.06 -18.50
C LEU A 170 23.76 -0.83 -17.63
N GLY A 171 24.39 -0.76 -16.45
CA GLY A 171 24.15 0.30 -15.46
C GLY A 171 22.81 0.15 -14.76
N ASP A 172 22.58 0.99 -13.76
CA ASP A 172 21.34 0.99 -12.97
C ASP A 172 20.11 1.20 -13.86
N PHE A 173 19.01 0.57 -13.48
CA PHE A 173 17.72 0.76 -14.13
C PHE A 173 16.85 1.72 -13.30
N ALA A 174 16.40 2.80 -13.92
CA ALA A 174 15.49 3.76 -13.31
C ALA A 174 14.06 3.52 -13.85
N LEU A 175 13.26 2.74 -13.10
CA LEU A 175 11.92 2.33 -13.56
C LEU A 175 11.07 3.51 -14.04
N PHE A 176 11.01 4.59 -13.27
CA PHE A 176 10.19 5.76 -13.61
C PHE A 176 10.77 6.64 -14.73
N HIS A 177 12.00 6.42 -15.12
CA HIS A 177 12.64 7.13 -16.23
C HIS A 177 12.67 6.28 -17.50
N GLU A 178 13.20 5.05 -17.41
CA GLU A 178 13.42 4.17 -18.56
C GLU A 178 12.23 3.23 -18.82
N GLY A 179 11.54 2.79 -17.76
CA GLY A 179 10.54 1.72 -17.82
C GLY A 179 9.17 2.14 -18.35
N PHE A 180 8.94 3.42 -18.63
CA PHE A 180 7.64 3.95 -19.02
C PHE A 180 7.63 4.45 -20.48
N SER A 181 7.82 3.52 -21.43
CA SER A 181 7.52 3.81 -22.83
C SER A 181 6.01 4.07 -23.03
N GLU A 182 5.64 4.67 -24.15
CA GLU A 182 4.23 4.98 -24.44
C GLU A 182 3.31 3.75 -24.37
N SER A 183 3.80 2.59 -24.84
CA SER A 183 3.05 1.33 -24.80
C SER A 183 2.90 0.81 -23.35
N VAL A 184 3.93 0.94 -22.54
CA VAL A 184 3.88 0.60 -21.10
C VAL A 184 2.90 1.52 -20.37
N ILE A 185 2.90 2.82 -20.67
CA ILE A 185 1.95 3.78 -20.08
C ILE A 185 0.52 3.40 -20.44
N ARG A 186 0.23 3.00 -21.69
CA ARG A 186 -1.11 2.53 -22.07
C ARG A 186 -1.57 1.33 -21.24
N ALA A 187 -0.69 0.36 -21.00
CA ALA A 187 -1.02 -0.78 -20.14
C ALA A 187 -1.25 -0.38 -18.67
N VAL A 188 -0.44 0.53 -18.14
CA VAL A 188 -0.62 1.09 -16.77
C VAL A 188 -1.94 1.85 -16.65
N ILE A 189 -2.32 2.63 -17.66
CA ILE A 189 -3.61 3.34 -17.70
C ILE A 189 -4.77 2.33 -17.68
N GLU A 190 -4.66 1.21 -18.38
CA GLU A 190 -5.72 0.20 -18.39
C GLU A 190 -5.88 -0.49 -17.03
N VAL A 191 -4.78 -0.93 -16.41
CA VAL A 191 -4.80 -1.43 -15.02
C VAL A 191 -5.46 -0.44 -14.06
N ARG A 192 -5.16 0.85 -14.22
CA ARG A 192 -5.80 1.90 -13.44
C ARG A 192 -7.30 1.98 -13.69
N LYS A 193 -7.75 1.97 -14.96
CA LYS A 193 -9.19 2.04 -15.30
C LYS A 193 -9.96 0.87 -14.70
N GLU A 194 -9.40 -0.34 -14.76
CA GLU A 194 -10.01 -1.51 -14.14
C GLU A 194 -10.21 -1.31 -12.64
N ARG A 195 -9.18 -0.78 -11.91
CA ARG A 195 -9.29 -0.41 -10.50
C ARG A 195 -10.33 0.70 -10.26
N GLU A 196 -10.36 1.76 -11.09
CA GLU A 196 -11.35 2.84 -10.97
C GLU A 196 -12.78 2.32 -11.19
N ASN A 197 -12.99 1.38 -12.10
CA ASN A 197 -14.28 0.73 -12.31
C ASN A 197 -14.75 -0.04 -11.07
N ILE A 198 -13.82 -0.70 -10.36
CA ILE A 198 -14.12 -1.35 -9.07
C ILE A 198 -14.58 -0.30 -8.04
N LEU A 199 -13.81 0.77 -7.85
CA LEU A 199 -14.15 1.83 -6.90
C LEU A 199 -15.50 2.48 -7.26
N ALA A 200 -15.73 2.82 -8.52
CA ALA A 200 -16.98 3.42 -8.99
C ALA A 200 -18.20 2.53 -8.74
N LYS A 201 -18.06 1.20 -8.88
CA LYS A 201 -19.13 0.26 -8.58
C LYS A 201 -19.56 0.22 -7.12
N PHE A 202 -18.64 0.55 -6.21
CA PHE A 202 -18.93 0.77 -4.80
C PHE A 202 -19.46 2.19 -4.49
N GLY A 203 -19.41 3.11 -5.45
CA GLY A 203 -19.71 4.52 -5.23
C GLY A 203 -18.54 5.31 -4.65
N TRP A 204 -17.33 4.76 -4.68
CA TRP A 204 -16.11 5.37 -4.16
C TRP A 204 -15.25 5.95 -5.29
N GLN A 205 -14.28 6.75 -4.91
CA GLN A 205 -13.30 7.34 -5.82
C GLN A 205 -11.89 7.14 -5.29
N SER A 206 -10.91 7.00 -6.19
CA SER A 206 -9.52 6.98 -5.75
C SER A 206 -9.15 8.26 -5.03
N GLY A 207 -8.50 8.13 -3.88
CA GLY A 207 -7.91 9.25 -3.14
C GLY A 207 -6.84 10.01 -3.93
N TYR A 208 -6.32 9.42 -5.01
CA TYR A 208 -5.29 10.04 -5.87
C TYR A 208 -5.78 10.09 -7.31
N LYS A 209 -5.87 11.32 -7.85
CA LYS A 209 -6.19 11.54 -9.27
C LYS A 209 -4.96 11.27 -10.13
N THR A 210 -5.09 10.37 -11.11
CA THR A 210 -4.06 10.09 -12.09
C THR A 210 -4.51 10.53 -13.48
N PRO A 211 -3.57 10.96 -14.37
CA PRO A 211 -3.91 11.35 -15.74
C PRO A 211 -4.56 10.21 -16.53
N ALA A 212 -5.39 10.58 -17.49
CA ALA A 212 -6.08 9.64 -18.37
C ALA A 212 -5.36 9.40 -19.70
N ASP A 213 -4.32 10.19 -19.99
CA ASP A 213 -3.56 10.13 -21.25
C ASP A 213 -2.09 9.80 -21.02
N THR A 214 -1.37 9.53 -22.10
CA THR A 214 0.06 9.17 -22.06
C THR A 214 0.96 10.39 -21.96
N SER A 215 0.46 11.61 -22.22
CA SER A 215 1.26 12.83 -22.26
C SER A 215 1.73 13.20 -20.86
N ASN A 216 3.03 13.21 -20.66
CA ASN A 216 3.62 13.52 -19.37
C ASN A 216 3.01 12.72 -18.20
N PHE A 217 2.58 11.47 -18.46
CA PHE A 217 1.83 10.63 -17.51
C PHE A 217 2.47 10.61 -16.12
N LEU A 218 3.72 10.20 -16.02
CA LEU A 218 4.41 10.11 -14.73
C LEU A 218 4.59 11.47 -14.06
N TYR A 219 4.97 12.50 -14.83
CA TYR A 219 5.08 13.85 -14.29
C TYR A 219 3.75 14.29 -13.69
N ASN A 220 2.64 14.04 -14.38
CA ASN A 220 1.30 14.39 -13.90
C ASN A 220 0.89 13.56 -12.68
N VAL A 221 1.26 12.26 -12.62
CA VAL A 221 1.05 11.43 -11.43
C VAL A 221 1.79 12.03 -10.24
N PHE A 222 3.09 12.25 -10.36
CA PHE A 222 3.90 12.78 -9.26
C PHE A 222 3.50 14.20 -8.86
N LYS A 223 3.28 15.09 -9.82
CA LYS A 223 2.81 16.47 -9.58
C LYS A 223 1.51 16.53 -8.77
N ASN A 224 0.61 15.57 -8.97
CA ASN A 224 -0.65 15.51 -8.22
C ASN A 224 -0.50 14.97 -6.81
N CYS A 225 0.49 14.10 -6.57
CA CYS A 225 0.68 13.40 -5.30
C CYS A 225 1.74 14.03 -4.40
N ILE A 226 2.77 14.66 -4.99
CA ILE A 226 3.93 15.20 -4.25
C ILE A 226 4.25 16.64 -4.67
N PRO A 227 4.91 17.43 -3.80
CA PRO A 227 5.39 18.77 -4.15
C PRO A 227 6.37 18.75 -5.32
N LYS A 228 6.45 19.88 -6.05
CA LYS A 228 7.27 19.99 -7.26
C LYS A 228 8.73 19.60 -7.02
N GLU A 229 9.28 20.00 -5.89
CA GLU A 229 10.67 19.74 -5.50
C GLU A 229 10.99 18.25 -5.33
N GLY A 230 9.98 17.45 -4.98
CA GLY A 230 10.10 15.99 -4.83
C GLY A 230 9.97 15.22 -6.14
N VAL A 231 9.45 15.82 -7.21
CA VAL A 231 9.20 15.12 -8.49
C VAL A 231 10.49 14.64 -9.12
N GLU A 232 11.52 15.48 -9.17
CA GLU A 232 12.82 15.12 -9.75
C GLU A 232 13.53 14.00 -8.98
N GLU A 233 13.43 14.01 -7.66
CA GLU A 233 14.01 12.96 -6.80
C GLU A 233 13.27 11.63 -6.97
N ALA A 234 11.94 11.66 -7.05
CA ALA A 234 11.13 10.47 -7.34
C ALA A 234 11.47 9.89 -8.73
N TRP A 235 11.68 10.75 -9.73
CA TRP A 235 12.04 10.38 -11.09
C TRP A 235 13.37 9.62 -11.18
N LYS A 236 14.35 10.03 -10.40
CA LYS A 236 15.70 9.43 -10.37
C LYS A 236 15.79 8.19 -9.47
N THR A 237 14.67 7.80 -8.82
CA THR A 237 14.67 6.63 -7.93
C THR A 237 15.01 5.37 -8.74
N LYS A 238 16.04 4.66 -8.30
CA LYS A 238 16.42 3.37 -8.88
C LYS A 238 15.25 2.39 -8.77
N GLY A 239 14.99 1.70 -9.86
CA GLY A 239 13.99 0.64 -9.92
C GLY A 239 14.48 -0.67 -9.28
N PRO A 240 13.68 -1.72 -9.35
CA PRO A 240 14.13 -3.06 -8.95
C PRO A 240 15.29 -3.49 -9.84
N MET A 241 16.25 -4.16 -9.23
CA MET A 241 17.42 -4.76 -9.89
C MET A 241 17.59 -6.18 -9.38
N GLY A 242 18.14 -7.06 -10.21
CA GLY A 242 18.35 -8.45 -9.86
C GLY A 242 17.13 -9.35 -10.11
N PRO A 243 17.09 -10.55 -9.51
CA PRO A 243 16.05 -11.54 -9.77
C PRO A 243 14.64 -11.02 -9.46
N ILE A 244 13.70 -11.29 -10.36
CA ILE A 244 12.29 -10.93 -10.18
C ILE A 244 11.69 -11.49 -8.88
N SER A 245 12.18 -12.64 -8.41
CA SER A 245 11.76 -13.29 -7.16
C SER A 245 12.06 -12.46 -5.91
N GLU A 246 13.00 -11.52 -5.99
CA GLU A 246 13.39 -10.61 -4.92
C GLU A 246 12.80 -9.20 -5.10
N ALA A 247 12.32 -8.91 -6.31
CA ALA A 247 11.77 -7.59 -6.63
C ALA A 247 10.48 -7.33 -5.83
N ARG A 248 10.55 -6.41 -4.86
CA ARG A 248 9.41 -6.03 -4.00
C ARG A 248 8.18 -5.58 -4.80
N TYR A 249 8.38 -4.92 -5.93
CA TYR A 249 7.31 -4.48 -6.83
C TYR A 249 6.50 -5.64 -7.41
N ILE A 250 7.03 -6.87 -7.32
CA ILE A 250 6.34 -8.09 -7.72
C ILE A 250 5.93 -8.89 -6.47
N THR A 251 6.86 -9.15 -5.56
CA THR A 251 6.62 -10.04 -4.42
C THR A 251 5.70 -9.45 -3.35
N GLU A 252 5.46 -8.14 -3.37
CA GLU A 252 4.51 -7.45 -2.48
C GLU A 252 3.30 -6.91 -3.25
N ASP A 253 3.53 -6.08 -4.29
CA ASP A 253 2.43 -5.35 -4.94
C ASP A 253 1.52 -6.27 -5.79
N ILE A 254 2.01 -7.41 -6.31
CA ILE A 254 1.15 -8.38 -6.97
C ILE A 254 0.21 -9.07 -5.98
N PRO A 255 0.71 -9.83 -4.96
CA PRO A 255 -0.17 -10.62 -4.09
C PRO A 255 -1.04 -9.76 -3.17
N TYR A 256 -0.57 -8.60 -2.72
CA TYR A 256 -1.30 -7.75 -1.76
C TYR A 256 -2.00 -6.54 -2.41
N GLY A 257 -1.69 -6.23 -3.66
CA GLY A 257 -2.29 -5.15 -4.44
C GLY A 257 -3.16 -5.67 -5.58
N LEU A 258 -2.56 -6.14 -6.68
CA LEU A 258 -3.33 -6.52 -7.88
C LEU A 258 -4.26 -7.71 -7.63
N VAL A 259 -3.85 -8.73 -6.87
CA VAL A 259 -4.74 -9.84 -6.48
C VAL A 259 -5.94 -9.33 -5.67
N THR A 260 -5.71 -8.36 -4.79
CA THR A 260 -6.79 -7.73 -4.03
C THR A 260 -7.77 -7.04 -4.98
N TYR A 261 -7.29 -6.25 -5.96
CA TYR A 261 -8.14 -5.60 -6.96
C TYR A 261 -8.96 -6.62 -7.77
N SER A 262 -8.30 -7.64 -8.35
CA SER A 262 -8.99 -8.72 -9.10
C SER A 262 -10.05 -9.42 -8.25
N SER A 263 -9.73 -9.70 -6.99
CA SER A 263 -10.66 -10.38 -6.07
C SER A 263 -11.90 -9.53 -5.77
N PHE A 264 -11.75 -8.21 -5.59
CA PHE A 264 -12.87 -7.28 -5.46
C PHE A 264 -13.65 -7.17 -6.77
N GLY A 265 -12.98 -7.10 -7.92
CA GLY A 265 -13.63 -7.12 -9.23
C GLY A 265 -14.58 -8.31 -9.37
N LYS A 266 -14.10 -9.51 -9.06
CA LYS A 266 -14.90 -10.75 -9.08
C LYS A 266 -16.10 -10.70 -8.11
N LEU A 267 -15.93 -10.13 -6.92
CA LEU A 267 -17.02 -9.99 -5.93
C LEU A 267 -18.20 -9.18 -6.48
N ILE A 268 -17.93 -8.13 -7.25
CA ILE A 268 -18.93 -7.14 -7.67
C ILE A 268 -19.25 -7.19 -9.17
N GLY A 269 -18.70 -8.17 -9.90
CA GLY A 269 -18.95 -8.35 -11.33
C GLY A 269 -18.31 -7.28 -12.21
N VAL A 270 -17.11 -6.83 -11.85
CA VAL A 270 -16.24 -5.96 -12.68
C VAL A 270 -15.07 -6.79 -13.19
N GLU A 271 -14.94 -6.87 -14.51
CA GLU A 271 -13.84 -7.58 -15.16
C GLU A 271 -12.52 -6.82 -14.99
N THR A 272 -11.43 -7.60 -14.82
CA THR A 272 -10.08 -7.08 -14.62
C THR A 272 -9.05 -7.82 -15.51
N PRO A 273 -9.27 -7.86 -16.85
CA PRO A 273 -8.45 -8.70 -17.73
C PRO A 273 -6.98 -8.28 -17.77
N THR A 274 -6.67 -7.00 -17.73
CA THR A 274 -5.28 -6.52 -17.75
C THR A 274 -4.59 -6.78 -16.41
N ILE A 275 -5.27 -6.54 -15.28
CA ILE A 275 -4.78 -6.90 -13.95
C ILE A 275 -4.52 -8.41 -13.87
N ASP A 276 -5.46 -9.24 -14.32
CA ASP A 276 -5.34 -10.70 -14.29
C ASP A 276 -4.18 -11.19 -15.17
N ALA A 277 -3.95 -10.57 -16.33
CA ALA A 277 -2.81 -10.89 -17.20
C ALA A 277 -1.46 -10.57 -16.51
N VAL A 278 -1.35 -9.43 -15.84
CA VAL A 278 -0.13 -9.05 -15.09
C VAL A 278 0.10 -10.03 -13.94
N ILE A 279 -0.93 -10.43 -13.19
CA ILE A 279 -0.84 -11.42 -12.12
C ILE A 279 -0.38 -12.78 -12.68
N GLN A 280 -0.96 -13.21 -13.79
CA GLN A 280 -0.63 -14.49 -14.43
C GLN A 280 0.82 -14.52 -14.91
N LEU A 281 1.29 -13.50 -15.63
CA LEU A 281 2.68 -13.41 -16.07
C LEU A 281 3.64 -13.41 -14.89
N SER A 282 3.36 -12.63 -13.84
CA SER A 282 4.16 -12.60 -12.62
C SER A 282 4.22 -13.96 -11.92
N SER A 283 3.10 -14.68 -11.93
CA SER A 283 2.99 -16.02 -11.33
C SER A 283 3.87 -17.04 -12.07
N VAL A 284 3.83 -17.02 -13.40
CA VAL A 284 4.67 -17.90 -14.23
C VAL A 284 6.15 -17.59 -14.04
N MET A 285 6.53 -16.31 -14.10
CA MET A 285 7.92 -15.87 -13.98
C MET A 285 8.52 -16.21 -12.61
N ASN A 286 7.74 -16.12 -11.53
CA ASN A 286 8.18 -16.43 -10.18
C ASN A 286 7.89 -17.87 -9.72
N GLN A 287 7.33 -18.70 -10.60
CA GLN A 287 6.95 -20.09 -10.27
C GLN A 287 6.07 -20.18 -9.01
N LYS A 288 5.11 -19.23 -8.87
CA LYS A 288 4.18 -19.11 -7.74
C LYS A 288 2.76 -18.95 -8.24
N ASN A 289 1.79 -19.28 -7.41
CA ASN A 289 0.39 -18.97 -7.70
C ASN A 289 -0.05 -17.75 -6.90
N TYR A 290 0.24 -16.55 -7.39
CA TYR A 290 -0.10 -15.32 -6.70
C TYR A 290 -1.61 -15.13 -6.49
N MET A 291 -2.44 -15.63 -7.41
CA MET A 291 -3.91 -15.56 -7.23
C MET A 291 -4.37 -16.39 -6.02
N GLN A 292 -3.73 -17.52 -5.76
CA GLN A 292 -4.05 -18.38 -4.62
C GLN A 292 -3.38 -17.89 -3.33
N GLU A 293 -2.14 -17.42 -3.42
CA GLU A 293 -1.33 -17.01 -2.25
C GLU A 293 -1.67 -15.58 -1.77
N GLY A 294 -2.22 -14.76 -2.66
CA GLY A 294 -2.43 -13.34 -2.41
C GLY A 294 -3.62 -13.01 -1.51
N ARG A 295 -3.79 -11.73 -1.27
CA ARG A 295 -4.82 -11.15 -0.40
C ARG A 295 -6.16 -11.08 -1.13
N THR A 296 -6.91 -12.18 -1.10
CA THR A 296 -8.27 -12.26 -1.66
C THR A 296 -9.33 -11.80 -0.65
N ILE A 297 -10.55 -11.52 -1.13
CA ILE A 297 -11.71 -11.23 -0.27
C ILE A 297 -11.97 -12.33 0.77
N THR A 298 -11.66 -13.59 0.45
CA THR A 298 -11.78 -14.72 1.38
C THR A 298 -10.77 -14.59 2.52
N ARG A 299 -9.51 -14.28 2.21
CA ARG A 299 -8.47 -14.03 3.23
C ARG A 299 -8.73 -12.77 4.06
N LEU A 300 -9.44 -11.80 3.49
CA LEU A 300 -9.90 -10.61 4.22
C LEU A 300 -11.14 -10.88 5.10
N GLY A 301 -11.66 -12.11 5.14
CA GLY A 301 -12.83 -12.48 5.96
C GLY A 301 -14.16 -11.90 5.46
N ILE A 302 -14.22 -11.40 4.23
CA ILE A 302 -15.40 -10.75 3.63
C ILE A 302 -15.97 -11.55 2.44
N GLY A 303 -15.44 -12.76 2.19
CA GLY A 303 -15.95 -13.66 1.17
C GLY A 303 -17.43 -13.96 1.38
N GLY A 304 -18.22 -13.95 0.31
CA GLY A 304 -19.65 -14.19 0.34
C GLY A 304 -20.51 -13.02 0.84
N MET A 305 -19.92 -11.86 1.15
CA MET A 305 -20.68 -10.65 1.47
C MET A 305 -21.08 -9.95 0.17
N GLY A 306 -22.40 -9.74 -0.05
CA GLY A 306 -22.85 -8.81 -1.10
C GLY A 306 -22.52 -7.35 -0.71
N VAL A 307 -22.52 -6.44 -1.69
CA VAL A 307 -22.12 -5.03 -1.51
C VAL A 307 -22.81 -4.35 -0.32
N LYS A 308 -24.13 -4.54 -0.15
CA LYS A 308 -24.90 -3.94 0.95
C LYS A 308 -24.40 -4.42 2.32
N LYS A 309 -24.20 -5.73 2.48
CA LYS A 309 -23.71 -6.33 3.73
C LYS A 309 -22.26 -5.92 4.01
N LEU A 310 -21.44 -5.83 2.97
CA LEU A 310 -20.06 -5.38 3.08
C LEU A 310 -20.00 -3.92 3.55
N ASN A 311 -20.78 -3.02 2.95
CA ASN A 311 -20.82 -1.62 3.38
C ASN A 311 -21.29 -1.48 4.83
N GLN A 312 -22.31 -2.26 5.25
CA GLN A 312 -22.75 -2.27 6.64
C GLN A 312 -21.63 -2.75 7.57
N PHE A 313 -20.96 -3.86 7.22
CA PHE A 313 -19.85 -4.40 7.98
C PHE A 313 -18.70 -3.39 8.12
N LEU A 314 -18.33 -2.72 7.04
CA LEU A 314 -17.27 -1.70 7.07
C LEU A 314 -17.63 -0.49 7.94
N TYR A 315 -18.91 -0.13 7.98
CA TYR A 315 -19.39 0.99 8.77
C TYR A 315 -19.53 0.64 10.25
N GLU A 316 -20.15 -0.52 10.57
CA GLU A 316 -20.48 -0.91 11.95
C GLU A 316 -19.33 -1.64 12.67
N GLY A 317 -18.53 -2.42 11.95
CA GLY A 317 -17.56 -3.36 12.53
C GLY A 317 -18.16 -4.72 12.83
N TYR A 318 -17.55 -5.43 13.76
CA TYR A 318 -18.00 -6.73 14.24
C TYR A 318 -19.10 -6.59 15.30
#